data_28579de6381e896f9423ea911e4d9594
#
_entry.id   28579de6381e896f9423ea911e4d9594
#
_cell.length_a   1.000
_cell.length_b   1.000
_cell.length_c   1.000
_cell.angle_alpha   90.00
_cell.angle_beta   90.00
_cell.angle_gamma   90.00
#
_symmetry.space_group_name_H-M   'P 1'
#
loop_
_entity.id
_entity.type
_entity.pdbx_description
1 polymer ?
#
loop_
_entity_poly.entity_id
_entity_poly.type
_entity_poly.pdbx_seq_one_letter_code
_entity_poly.pdbx_strand_id
1 'polypeptide(L)'
;MKRVDVVSAIIYDEEENLLTVKNVKGYWELPGGAVEKGEDLQQAVIREVKEETGYVVKVNELHSVREAFFQDKKHHALIITFFAEMIGGEMNILDPDQDIEEVKWVSTQTFQKLNPKLYHMLKLNQQTQAFYDFEGNRTIG
;
A
#
# COMPACT_ATOMS: atom_id res chain seq x y z
N MET A 1 18.43 3.22 13.97
CA MET A 1 17.07 2.95 13.44
C MET A 1 16.91 1.51 13.03
N LYS A 2 15.78 0.91 13.35
CA LYS A 2 15.49 -0.44 12.92
C LYS A 2 15.09 -0.45 11.44
N ARG A 3 15.69 -1.36 10.66
CA ARG A 3 15.29 -1.59 9.27
C ARG A 3 13.96 -2.35 9.25
N VAL A 4 12.99 -1.84 8.49
CA VAL A 4 11.72 -2.53 8.27
C VAL A 4 11.40 -2.56 6.78
N ASP A 5 10.93 -3.70 6.30
CA ASP A 5 10.45 -3.85 4.93
C ASP A 5 8.94 -3.81 4.95
N VAL A 6 8.38 -2.94 4.12
CA VAL A 6 6.93 -2.72 4.01
C VAL A 6 6.53 -2.93 2.56
N VAL A 7 5.45 -3.63 2.35
CA VAL A 7 4.90 -3.84 1.01
C VAL A 7 3.53 -3.19 0.88
N SER A 8 3.18 -2.79 -0.33
CA SER A 8 1.85 -2.29 -0.66
C SER A 8 1.50 -2.66 -2.09
N ALA A 9 0.21 -2.53 -2.44
CA ALA A 9 -0.28 -2.88 -3.74
C ALA A 9 -1.12 -1.78 -4.38
N ILE A 10 -0.87 -1.53 -5.65
CA ILE A 10 -1.73 -0.71 -6.52
C ILE A 10 -2.63 -1.69 -7.28
N ILE A 11 -3.92 -1.63 -7.00
CA ILE A 11 -4.91 -2.54 -7.56
C ILE A 11 -6.03 -1.69 -8.16
N TYR A 12 -6.24 -1.85 -9.47
CA TYR A 12 -7.35 -1.19 -10.17
C TYR A 12 -8.42 -2.21 -10.52
N ASP A 13 -9.68 -1.78 -10.47
CA ASP A 13 -10.78 -2.57 -11.01
C ASP A 13 -10.95 -2.31 -12.52
N GLU A 14 -11.97 -2.90 -13.12
CA GLU A 14 -12.24 -2.76 -14.56
C GLU A 14 -12.62 -1.32 -14.96
N GLU A 15 -13.09 -0.53 -14.00
CA GLU A 15 -13.46 0.87 -14.20
C GLU A 15 -12.33 1.84 -13.84
N GLU A 16 -11.13 1.31 -13.63
CA GLU A 16 -9.92 2.06 -13.25
C GLU A 16 -10.03 2.74 -11.88
N ASN A 17 -10.87 2.21 -11.00
CA ASN A 17 -10.90 2.63 -9.60
C ASN A 17 -9.79 1.93 -8.82
N LEU A 18 -9.18 2.68 -7.91
CA LEU A 18 -8.09 2.24 -7.06
C LEU A 18 -8.63 1.67 -5.75
N LEU A 19 -8.14 0.51 -5.36
CA LEU A 19 -8.46 -0.08 -4.06
C LEU A 19 -7.72 0.67 -2.97
N THR A 20 -8.47 1.20 -2.00
CA THR A 20 -7.91 1.97 -0.90
C THR A 20 -8.46 1.49 0.43
N VAL A 21 -7.67 1.71 1.47
CA VAL A 21 -8.05 1.40 2.85
C VAL A 21 -7.89 2.63 3.71
N LYS A 22 -8.76 2.77 4.72
CA LYS A 22 -8.65 3.84 5.70
C LYS A 22 -8.22 3.23 7.03
N ASN A 23 -7.13 3.73 7.59
CA ASN A 23 -6.65 3.27 8.88
C ASN A 23 -7.40 3.96 10.02
N VAL A 24 -7.25 3.43 11.23
CA VAL A 24 -7.94 3.94 12.43
C VAL A 24 -7.55 5.37 12.81
N LYS A 25 -6.43 5.87 12.27
CA LYS A 25 -6.02 7.26 12.45
C LYS A 25 -6.66 8.22 11.45
N GLY A 26 -7.44 7.69 10.51
CA GLY A 26 -8.18 8.47 9.53
C GLY A 26 -7.48 8.70 8.19
N TYR A 27 -6.36 8.03 7.93
CA TYR A 27 -5.63 8.17 6.68
C TYR A 27 -6.05 7.13 5.67
N TRP A 28 -6.26 7.58 4.43
CA TRP A 28 -6.49 6.70 3.29
C TRP A 28 -5.15 6.36 2.64
N GLU A 29 -4.95 5.08 2.36
CA GLU A 29 -3.69 4.57 1.82
C GLU A 29 -3.92 3.33 0.97
N LEU A 30 -2.84 2.81 0.37
CA LEU A 30 -2.89 1.53 -0.32
C LEU A 30 -2.91 0.38 0.71
N PRO A 31 -3.54 -0.74 0.39
CA PRO A 31 -3.44 -1.93 1.24
C PRO A 31 -1.99 -2.42 1.27
N GLY A 32 -1.53 -2.83 2.44
CA GLY A 32 -0.17 -3.30 2.66
C GLY A 32 0.22 -3.32 4.12
N GLY A 33 1.46 -3.61 4.38
CA GLY A 33 2.00 -3.67 5.74
C GLY A 33 3.39 -4.28 5.79
N ALA A 34 3.84 -4.60 6.99
CA ALA A 34 5.17 -5.13 7.22
C ALA A 34 5.33 -6.56 6.70
N VAL A 35 6.48 -6.84 6.12
CA VAL A 35 6.85 -8.20 5.72
C VAL A 35 7.17 -8.99 6.98
N GLU A 36 6.59 -10.17 7.11
CA GLU A 36 6.84 -11.06 8.24
C GLU A 36 8.04 -11.96 7.96
N LYS A 37 8.66 -12.42 9.04
CA LYS A 37 9.80 -13.32 8.94
C LYS A 37 9.44 -14.58 8.17
N GLY A 38 10.28 -14.93 7.21
CA GLY A 38 10.08 -16.15 6.40
C GLY A 38 9.16 -15.98 5.20
N GLU A 39 8.58 -14.78 5.01
CA GLU A 39 7.76 -14.44 3.84
C GLU A 39 8.62 -13.79 2.77
N ASP A 40 8.40 -14.11 1.50
CA ASP A 40 8.89 -13.27 0.43
C ASP A 40 7.97 -12.06 0.23
N LEU A 41 8.39 -11.11 -0.61
CA LEU A 41 7.64 -9.86 -0.80
C LEU A 41 6.26 -10.11 -1.40
N GLN A 42 6.14 -11.02 -2.35
CA GLN A 42 4.86 -11.32 -3.00
C GLN A 42 3.89 -11.99 -2.02
N GLN A 43 4.38 -12.91 -1.20
CA GLN A 43 3.58 -13.54 -0.15
C GLN A 43 3.05 -12.51 0.83
N ALA A 44 3.89 -11.54 1.21
CA ALA A 44 3.49 -10.46 2.11
C ALA A 44 2.38 -9.60 1.51
N VAL A 45 2.49 -9.24 0.23
CA VAL A 45 1.44 -8.47 -0.47
C VAL A 45 0.12 -9.23 -0.48
N ILE A 46 0.15 -10.50 -0.87
CA ILE A 46 -1.05 -11.34 -0.95
C ILE A 46 -1.73 -11.44 0.42
N ARG A 47 -0.94 -11.69 1.46
CA ARG A 47 -1.45 -11.80 2.83
C ARG A 47 -2.04 -10.48 3.32
N GLU A 48 -1.33 -9.37 3.17
CA GLU A 48 -1.79 -8.05 3.64
C GLU A 48 -3.06 -7.60 2.93
N VAL A 49 -3.14 -7.77 1.61
CA VAL A 49 -4.35 -7.42 0.87
C VAL A 49 -5.53 -8.26 1.34
N LYS A 50 -5.33 -9.56 1.55
CA LYS A 50 -6.37 -10.47 2.05
C LYS A 50 -6.86 -10.06 3.43
N GLU A 51 -5.94 -9.77 4.36
CA GLU A 51 -6.27 -9.37 5.72
C GLU A 51 -7.02 -8.03 5.76
N GLU A 52 -6.58 -7.06 4.98
CA GLU A 52 -7.12 -5.70 5.04
C GLU A 52 -8.38 -5.52 4.21
N THR A 53 -8.55 -6.26 3.13
CA THR A 53 -9.66 -6.04 2.19
C THR A 53 -10.55 -7.25 1.94
N GLY A 54 -10.09 -8.44 2.23
CA GLY A 54 -10.78 -9.69 1.91
C GLY A 54 -10.53 -10.20 0.48
N TYR A 55 -9.88 -9.40 -0.37
CA TYR A 55 -9.63 -9.79 -1.75
C TYR A 55 -8.40 -10.68 -1.90
N VAL A 56 -8.49 -11.62 -2.83
CA VAL A 56 -7.36 -12.44 -3.27
C VAL A 56 -6.78 -11.81 -4.52
N VAL A 57 -5.48 -11.58 -4.52
CA VAL A 57 -4.80 -10.90 -5.63
C VAL A 57 -3.67 -11.74 -6.20
N LYS A 58 -3.36 -11.46 -7.45
CA LYS A 58 -2.15 -11.91 -8.14
C LYS A 58 -1.22 -10.72 -8.25
N VAL A 59 0.04 -10.89 -7.85
CA VAL A 59 1.05 -9.83 -7.93
C VAL A 59 1.64 -9.79 -9.33
N ASN A 60 1.69 -8.59 -9.90
CA ASN A 60 2.23 -8.32 -11.23
C ASN A 60 3.57 -7.58 -11.11
N GLU A 61 3.77 -6.52 -11.90
CA GLU A 61 5.06 -5.83 -11.96
C GLU A 61 5.32 -5.01 -10.70
N LEU A 62 6.60 -4.79 -10.46
CA LEU A 62 7.06 -3.82 -9.48
C LEU A 62 6.67 -2.41 -9.93
N HIS A 63 6.03 -1.65 -9.05
CA HIS A 63 5.78 -0.23 -9.28
C HIS A 63 6.96 0.60 -8.81
N SER A 64 7.40 0.42 -7.57
CA SER A 64 8.46 1.26 -7.01
C SER A 64 9.09 0.65 -5.76
N VAL A 65 10.30 1.12 -5.49
CA VAL A 65 10.96 0.95 -4.20
C VAL A 65 11.20 2.37 -3.66
N ARG A 66 10.66 2.67 -2.49
CA ARG A 66 10.83 3.96 -1.84
C ARG A 66 11.46 3.74 -0.48
N GLU A 67 12.20 4.71 -0.02
CA GLU A 67 12.95 4.59 1.22
C GLU A 67 12.69 5.83 2.06
N ALA A 68 12.47 5.65 3.36
CA ALA A 68 12.19 6.75 4.26
C ALA A 68 12.66 6.45 5.67
N PHE A 69 13.01 7.50 6.40
CA PHE A 69 13.26 7.44 7.83
C PHE A 69 12.01 7.93 8.57
N PHE A 70 11.39 7.04 9.34
CA PHE A 70 10.27 7.40 10.21
C PHE A 70 10.81 7.65 11.61
N GLN A 71 11.02 8.92 11.94
CA GLN A 71 11.69 9.32 13.18
C GLN A 71 10.87 8.97 14.42
N ASP A 72 9.57 9.11 14.35
CA ASP A 72 8.64 8.83 15.46
C ASP A 72 8.66 7.36 15.87
N LYS A 73 8.88 6.45 14.93
CA LYS A 73 9.00 5.00 15.18
C LYS A 73 10.43 4.51 15.24
N LYS A 74 11.39 5.36 14.90
CA LYS A 74 12.82 5.00 14.75
C LYS A 74 13.00 3.85 13.75
N HIS A 75 12.31 3.94 12.63
CA HIS A 75 12.36 2.97 11.54
C HIS A 75 13.03 3.55 10.31
N HIS A 76 13.91 2.75 9.72
CA HIS A 76 14.42 2.95 8.38
C HIS A 76 13.64 2.01 7.46
N ALA A 77 12.64 2.56 6.79
CA ALA A 77 11.72 1.74 6.00
C ALA A 77 12.13 1.63 4.55
N LEU A 78 12.04 0.41 4.02
CA LEU A 78 12.06 0.16 2.58
C LEU A 78 10.61 -0.19 2.21
N ILE A 79 10.04 0.59 1.29
CA ILE A 79 8.64 0.47 0.89
C ILE A 79 8.59 -0.04 -0.54
N ILE A 80 8.15 -1.26 -0.70
CA ILE A 80 8.08 -1.93 -2.00
C ILE A 80 6.61 -2.00 -2.43
N THR A 81 6.28 -1.34 -3.53
CA THR A 81 4.92 -1.29 -4.07
C THR A 81 4.85 -2.07 -5.37
N PHE A 82 3.90 -2.99 -5.46
CA PHE A 82 3.64 -3.79 -6.65
C PHE A 82 2.31 -3.41 -7.26
N PHE A 83 2.19 -3.55 -8.56
CA PHE A 83 0.88 -3.68 -9.19
C PHE A 83 0.35 -5.09 -8.90
N ALA A 84 -0.94 -5.17 -8.63
CA ALA A 84 -1.60 -6.46 -8.43
C ALA A 84 -3.01 -6.39 -9.02
N GLU A 85 -3.60 -7.55 -9.28
CA GLU A 85 -4.97 -7.63 -9.77
C GLU A 85 -5.80 -8.54 -8.89
N MET A 86 -7.05 -8.18 -8.68
CA MET A 86 -8.00 -8.98 -7.95
C MET A 86 -8.39 -10.20 -8.79
N ILE A 87 -8.23 -11.39 -8.21
CA ILE A 87 -8.57 -12.65 -8.87
C ILE A 87 -9.65 -13.42 -8.11
N GLY A 88 -10.06 -12.95 -6.93
CA GLY A 88 -11.07 -13.63 -6.13
C GLY A 88 -11.33 -12.93 -4.81
N GLY A 89 -12.05 -13.62 -3.94
CA GLY A 89 -12.43 -13.08 -2.65
C GLY A 89 -13.57 -12.08 -2.75
N GLU A 90 -13.92 -11.51 -1.60
CA GLU A 90 -14.95 -10.48 -1.50
C GLU A 90 -14.55 -9.52 -0.38
N MET A 91 -15.06 -8.30 -0.43
CA MET A 91 -14.74 -7.28 0.56
C MET A 91 -15.08 -7.78 1.96
N ASN A 92 -14.05 -7.88 2.80
CA ASN A 92 -14.18 -8.32 4.18
C ASN A 92 -12.91 -7.95 4.93
N ILE A 93 -13.04 -7.12 5.95
CA ILE A 93 -11.89 -6.70 6.76
C ILE A 93 -11.59 -7.80 7.76
N LEU A 94 -10.51 -8.54 7.53
CA LEU A 94 -10.05 -9.64 8.39
C LEU A 94 -8.82 -9.25 9.21
N ASP A 95 -8.48 -7.97 9.22
CA ASP A 95 -7.23 -7.45 9.77
C ASP A 95 -7.04 -7.83 11.26
N PRO A 96 -6.07 -8.71 11.57
CA PRO A 96 -5.83 -9.14 12.94
C PRO A 96 -5.29 -8.02 13.84
N ASP A 97 -4.66 -7.00 13.25
CA ASP A 97 -4.11 -5.85 13.97
C ASP A 97 -5.15 -4.76 14.23
N GLN A 98 -6.34 -4.88 13.64
CA GLN A 98 -7.45 -3.93 13.81
C GLN A 98 -7.09 -2.49 13.45
N ASP A 99 -6.21 -2.33 12.45
CA ASP A 99 -5.74 -1.01 11.99
C ASP A 99 -6.63 -0.41 10.90
N ILE A 100 -7.47 -1.22 10.24
CA ILE A 100 -8.27 -0.81 9.08
C ILE A 100 -9.74 -0.66 9.46
N GLU A 101 -10.31 0.52 9.16
CA GLU A 101 -11.73 0.83 9.41
C GLU A 101 -12.60 0.68 8.18
N GLU A 102 -12.08 1.01 7.00
CA GLU A 102 -12.86 1.06 5.77
C GLU A 102 -12.03 0.59 4.59
N VAL A 103 -12.73 0.05 3.59
CA VAL A 103 -12.18 -0.33 2.28
C VAL A 103 -13.06 0.29 1.21
N LYS A 104 -12.46 1.01 0.27
CA LYS A 104 -13.20 1.62 -0.86
C LYS A 104 -12.42 1.54 -2.15
N TRP A 105 -13.18 1.37 -3.24
CA TRP A 105 -12.69 1.60 -4.58
C TRP A 105 -12.97 3.06 -4.93
N VAL A 106 -11.95 3.83 -5.25
CA VAL A 106 -12.09 5.26 -5.55
C VAL A 106 -11.35 5.60 -6.84
N SER A 107 -11.81 6.64 -7.52
CA SER A 107 -11.05 7.15 -8.68
C SER A 107 -9.71 7.71 -8.23
N THR A 108 -8.73 7.76 -9.13
CA THR A 108 -7.43 8.36 -8.81
C THR A 108 -7.57 9.83 -8.45
N GLN A 109 -8.52 10.55 -9.06
CA GLN A 109 -8.80 11.94 -8.70
C GLN A 109 -9.32 12.06 -7.27
N THR A 110 -10.18 11.13 -6.84
CA THR A 110 -10.65 11.11 -5.45
C THR A 110 -9.51 10.77 -4.50
N PHE A 111 -8.66 9.83 -4.87
CA PHE A 111 -7.50 9.49 -4.05
C PHE A 111 -6.54 10.67 -3.88
N GLN A 112 -6.34 11.46 -4.93
CA GLN A 112 -5.54 12.69 -4.86
C GLN A 112 -6.06 13.64 -3.79
N LYS A 113 -7.39 13.74 -3.63
CA LYS A 113 -8.02 14.58 -2.60
C LYS A 113 -7.90 13.95 -1.20
N LEU A 114 -8.01 12.64 -1.12
CA LEU A 114 -7.96 11.91 0.16
C LEU A 114 -6.56 11.86 0.76
N ASN A 115 -5.55 11.70 -0.08
CA ASN A 115 -4.15 11.63 0.35
C ASN A 115 -3.23 12.20 -0.75
N PRO A 116 -3.17 13.54 -0.86
CA PRO A 116 -2.39 14.18 -1.92
C PRO A 116 -0.90 13.86 -1.84
N LYS A 117 -0.37 13.72 -0.63
CA LYS A 117 1.05 13.41 -0.42
C LYS A 117 1.41 12.05 -1.02
N LEU A 118 0.64 11.01 -0.68
CA LEU A 118 0.88 9.66 -1.20
C LEU A 118 0.62 9.59 -2.70
N TYR A 119 -0.41 10.29 -3.18
CA TYR A 119 -0.69 10.40 -4.62
C TYR A 119 0.53 10.87 -5.39
N HIS A 120 1.20 11.93 -4.91
CA HIS A 120 2.42 12.46 -5.54
C HIS A 120 3.61 11.53 -5.38
N MET A 121 3.81 10.95 -4.21
CA MET A 121 4.91 10.01 -3.97
C MET A 121 4.84 8.78 -4.87
N LEU A 122 3.64 8.31 -5.15
CA LEU A 122 3.38 7.16 -6.04
C LEU A 122 3.38 7.55 -7.51
N LYS A 123 3.42 8.85 -7.83
CA LYS A 123 3.40 9.35 -9.21
C LYS A 123 2.20 8.83 -10.01
N LEU A 124 1.03 8.79 -9.36
CA LEU A 124 -0.18 8.24 -9.98
C LEU A 124 -0.72 9.08 -11.14
N ASN A 125 -0.27 10.33 -11.27
CA ASN A 125 -0.65 11.23 -12.36
C ASN A 125 0.20 11.05 -13.62
N GLN A 126 1.12 10.10 -13.66
CA GLN A 126 2.02 9.86 -14.78
C GLN A 126 2.18 8.36 -15.02
N GLN A 127 2.53 8.05 -16.27
CA GLN A 127 3.01 6.70 -16.58
C GLN A 127 4.52 6.68 -16.33
N THR A 128 4.96 5.79 -15.46
CA THR A 128 6.36 5.66 -15.11
C THR A 128 6.82 4.22 -15.29
N GLN A 129 8.10 4.06 -15.56
CA GLN A 129 8.78 2.79 -15.33
C GLN A 129 8.98 2.61 -13.82
N ALA A 130 9.32 1.42 -13.39
CA ALA A 130 9.65 1.17 -11.99
C ALA A 130 10.75 2.13 -11.54
N PHE A 131 10.58 2.73 -10.37
CA PHE A 131 11.49 3.77 -9.90
C PHE A 131 11.87 3.56 -8.43
N TYR A 132 12.96 4.22 -8.05
CA TYR A 132 13.39 4.33 -6.66
C TYR A 132 13.43 5.81 -6.26
N ASP A 133 12.92 6.11 -5.06
CA ASP A 133 13.02 7.45 -4.46
C ASP A 133 13.41 7.34 -2.98
N PHE A 134 14.26 8.24 -2.53
CA PHE A 134 14.49 8.46 -1.11
C PHE A 134 13.63 9.62 -0.64
N GLU A 135 12.75 9.35 0.31
CA GLU A 135 11.76 10.33 0.80
C GLU A 135 12.23 11.08 2.04
N GLY A 136 13.45 10.83 2.47
CA GLY A 136 14.06 11.54 3.60
C GLY A 136 13.40 11.22 4.94
N ASN A 137 13.33 12.23 5.78
CA ASN A 137 12.71 12.10 7.11
C ASN A 137 11.20 12.30 6.98
N ARG A 138 10.45 11.38 7.57
CA ARG A 138 8.98 11.39 7.55
C ARG A 138 8.45 11.14 8.94
N THR A 139 7.22 11.57 9.15
CA THR A 139 6.39 11.14 10.27
C THR A 139 5.28 10.23 9.73
N ILE A 140 4.72 9.38 10.57
CA ILE A 140 3.62 8.51 10.19
C ILE A 140 2.36 9.36 10.01
N GLY A 141 1.76 9.24 8.86
CA GLY A 141 0.51 9.94 8.53
C GLY A 141 0.67 10.99 7.46
#